data_58ed3d722084580f8ea3e72036c374a6
#
_entry.id   58ed3d722084580f8ea3e72036c374a6
#
_cell.length_a   1.000
_cell.length_b   1.000
_cell.length_c   1.000
_cell.angle_alpha   90.00
_cell.angle_beta   90.00
_cell.angle_gamma   90.00
#
_symmetry.space_group_name_H-M   'P 1'
#
loop_
_entity.id
_entity.type
_entity.pdbx_description
1 polymer ?
#
loop_
_entity_poly.entity_id
_entity_poly.type
_entity_poly.pdbx_seq_one_letter_code
_entity_poly.pdbx_strand_id
1 'polypeptide(L)'
;PKHICDAAKAAIDRGETRYTPVLGIPPLREAVAKKFKRENGLDYKAADTIVATGGKHILFNAFLATLNPGDEVIVPAPFWVSYPEMVAICGGTAVTVETRMEHGFKLQPEVLERAITPKTKWLVLNSPSNPSGAAYGFDEMKKITDVLLRHPQVHVLTDDIYEHLVYGGFKFVTPAQVEPDLFDRTLTMNGVSKAYAMTGWRIGYAAGPSALIKAMDLLQGQQTSGACSIAQWAAVEALEGPQDHLATFRAAFEERRDLVVSMLNQAKYLNCPTPEGAFYVFPSCAEAIGRKTPEGKLIGDDADFVTALLEAEGVAVVQGSAFGAGPNFRVSYAASNALLEDACGKIQRFCASLS
;
A
#
# COMPACT_ATOMS: atom_id res chain seq x y z
N PRO A 1 16.83 -6.01 9.29
CA PRO A 1 17.38 -7.10 10.12
C PRO A 1 18.82 -7.46 9.73
N LYS A 2 19.63 -7.84 10.73
CA LYS A 2 21.08 -8.06 10.51
C LYS A 2 21.35 -9.19 9.51
N HIS A 3 20.63 -10.31 9.59
CA HIS A 3 20.83 -11.45 8.69
C HIS A 3 20.61 -11.08 7.22
N ILE A 4 19.66 -10.20 6.92
CA ILE A 4 19.40 -9.68 5.55
C ILE A 4 20.61 -8.85 5.06
N CYS A 5 21.15 -7.98 5.92
CA CYS A 5 22.36 -7.21 5.59
C CYS A 5 23.58 -8.13 5.38
N ASP A 6 23.71 -9.16 6.19
CA ASP A 6 24.81 -10.12 6.07
C ASP A 6 24.70 -10.94 4.78
N ALA A 7 23.48 -11.31 4.35
CA ALA A 7 23.26 -11.96 3.06
C ALA A 7 23.66 -11.09 1.87
N ALA A 8 23.41 -9.77 1.94
CA ALA A 8 23.86 -8.82 0.92
C ALA A 8 25.39 -8.73 0.85
N LYS A 9 26.06 -8.65 2.01
CA LYS A 9 27.55 -8.65 2.06
C LYS A 9 28.12 -9.93 1.47
N ALA A 10 27.55 -11.08 1.85
CA ALA A 10 27.95 -12.36 1.31
C ALA A 10 27.73 -12.46 -0.22
N ALA A 11 26.68 -11.81 -0.75
CA ALA A 11 26.46 -11.74 -2.19
C ALA A 11 27.55 -10.91 -2.89
N ILE A 12 28.01 -9.80 -2.29
CA ILE A 12 29.13 -9.01 -2.78
C ILE A 12 30.42 -9.85 -2.78
N ASP A 13 30.72 -10.53 -1.67
CA ASP A 13 31.91 -11.35 -1.51
C ASP A 13 31.96 -12.53 -2.52
N ARG A 14 30.81 -13.08 -2.89
CA ARG A 14 30.68 -14.12 -3.94
C ARG A 14 30.76 -13.56 -5.37
N GLY A 15 30.78 -12.23 -5.55
CA GLY A 15 30.85 -11.62 -6.88
C GLY A 15 29.51 -11.63 -7.63
N GLU A 16 28.39 -11.59 -6.93
CA GLU A 16 27.03 -11.50 -7.50
C GLU A 16 26.74 -10.10 -8.05
N THR A 17 27.58 -9.65 -9.00
CA THR A 17 27.59 -8.27 -9.53
C THR A 17 27.33 -8.21 -11.04
N ARG A 18 26.83 -9.29 -11.62
CA ARG A 18 26.53 -9.42 -13.04
C ARG A 18 25.03 -9.26 -13.30
N TYR A 19 24.67 -9.09 -14.57
CA TYR A 19 23.29 -9.12 -14.99
C TYR A 19 22.59 -10.40 -14.54
N THR A 20 21.37 -10.25 -14.05
CA THR A 20 20.48 -11.36 -13.68
C THR A 20 19.42 -11.56 -14.78
N PRO A 21 18.67 -12.67 -14.78
CA PRO A 21 17.44 -12.75 -15.55
C PRO A 21 16.52 -11.57 -15.22
N VAL A 22 15.84 -11.05 -16.22
CA VAL A 22 14.97 -9.85 -16.10
C VAL A 22 13.88 -10.04 -15.04
N LEU A 23 13.25 -11.21 -15.02
CA LEU A 23 12.22 -11.56 -14.03
C LEU A 23 12.75 -11.77 -12.60
N GLY A 24 14.06 -11.73 -12.40
CA GLY A 24 14.73 -11.98 -11.13
C GLY A 24 15.48 -13.32 -11.08
N ILE A 25 16.39 -13.45 -10.13
CA ILE A 25 17.18 -14.67 -9.93
C ILE A 25 16.26 -15.85 -9.56
N PRO A 26 16.53 -17.07 -10.07
CA PRO A 26 15.71 -18.25 -9.78
C PRO A 26 15.46 -18.48 -8.29
N PRO A 27 16.46 -18.40 -7.38
CA PRO A 27 16.22 -18.57 -5.95
C PRO A 27 15.20 -17.59 -5.36
N LEU A 28 15.18 -16.32 -5.82
CA LEU A 28 14.21 -15.35 -5.33
C LEU A 28 12.80 -15.64 -5.87
N ARG A 29 12.69 -16.02 -7.14
CA ARG A 29 11.40 -16.39 -7.74
C ARG A 29 10.78 -17.62 -7.07
N GLU A 30 11.60 -18.60 -6.70
CA GLU A 30 11.18 -19.76 -5.91
C GLU A 30 10.76 -19.35 -4.49
N ALA A 31 11.54 -18.48 -3.83
CA ALA A 31 11.20 -17.95 -2.51
C ALA A 31 9.87 -17.17 -2.51
N VAL A 32 9.61 -16.38 -3.56
CA VAL A 32 8.34 -15.68 -3.76
C VAL A 32 7.16 -16.65 -3.90
N ALA A 33 7.30 -17.68 -4.75
CA ALA A 33 6.25 -18.69 -4.92
C ALA A 33 5.97 -19.45 -3.60
N LYS A 34 7.02 -19.88 -2.89
CA LYS A 34 6.88 -20.51 -1.56
C LYS A 34 6.23 -19.60 -0.53
N LYS A 35 6.58 -18.29 -0.52
CA LYS A 35 5.97 -17.30 0.36
C LYS A 35 4.46 -17.20 0.11
N PHE A 36 4.02 -17.05 -1.12
CA PHE A 36 2.60 -16.97 -1.44
C PHE A 36 1.85 -18.26 -1.06
N LYS A 37 2.47 -19.42 -1.24
CA LYS A 37 1.85 -20.67 -0.81
C LYS A 37 1.76 -20.77 0.72
N ARG A 38 2.87 -20.49 1.44
CA ARG A 38 2.98 -20.61 2.89
C ARG A 38 2.04 -19.66 3.62
N GLU A 39 1.95 -18.41 3.16
CA GLU A 39 1.31 -17.31 3.89
C GLU A 39 -0.10 -16.99 3.38
N ASN A 40 -0.33 -17.16 2.08
CA ASN A 40 -1.59 -16.79 1.45
C ASN A 40 -2.35 -17.99 0.85
N GLY A 41 -1.79 -19.21 0.89
CA GLY A 41 -2.41 -20.40 0.30
C GLY A 41 -2.48 -20.40 -1.24
N LEU A 42 -1.76 -19.47 -1.89
CA LEU A 42 -1.76 -19.30 -3.35
C LEU A 42 -0.63 -20.12 -3.99
N ASP A 43 -0.99 -21.07 -4.83
CA ASP A 43 -0.04 -22.04 -5.43
C ASP A 43 0.51 -21.54 -6.78
N TYR A 44 1.21 -20.41 -6.77
CA TYR A 44 1.90 -19.87 -7.94
C TYR A 44 3.16 -20.70 -8.26
N LYS A 45 3.46 -20.86 -9.57
CA LYS A 45 4.75 -21.39 -10.01
C LYS A 45 5.79 -20.28 -10.02
N ALA A 46 7.05 -20.60 -9.76
CA ALA A 46 8.14 -19.64 -9.92
C ALA A 46 8.18 -19.00 -11.33
N ALA A 47 7.73 -19.73 -12.36
CA ALA A 47 7.60 -19.21 -13.72
C ALA A 47 6.58 -18.07 -13.86
N ASP A 48 5.61 -17.99 -12.97
CA ASP A 48 4.53 -16.99 -12.97
C ASP A 48 4.80 -15.86 -11.97
N THR A 49 6.07 -15.67 -11.58
CA THR A 49 6.51 -14.58 -10.69
C THR A 49 7.42 -13.60 -11.40
N ILE A 50 7.41 -12.36 -10.94
CA ILE A 50 8.31 -11.28 -11.37
C ILE A 50 8.86 -10.53 -10.17
N VAL A 51 10.15 -10.19 -10.23
CA VAL A 51 10.84 -9.31 -9.29
C VAL A 51 11.20 -8.02 -10.03
N ALA A 52 10.94 -6.87 -9.40
CA ALA A 52 11.23 -5.57 -10.01
C ALA A 52 11.83 -4.58 -9.00
N THR A 53 12.22 -3.40 -9.48
CA THR A 53 12.82 -2.32 -8.69
C THR A 53 11.79 -1.64 -7.79
N GLY A 54 11.29 -2.39 -6.80
CA GLY A 54 10.23 -2.01 -5.87
C GLY A 54 8.81 -2.27 -6.41
N GLY A 55 7.81 -2.31 -5.52
CA GLY A 55 6.40 -2.55 -5.88
C GLY A 55 5.86 -1.55 -6.89
N LYS A 56 6.27 -0.27 -6.82
CA LYS A 56 5.86 0.75 -7.81
C LYS A 56 6.18 0.33 -9.25
N HIS A 57 7.33 -0.28 -9.48
CA HIS A 57 7.73 -0.74 -10.81
C HIS A 57 6.88 -1.93 -11.29
N ILE A 58 6.49 -2.84 -10.38
CA ILE A 58 5.52 -3.91 -10.68
C ILE A 58 4.19 -3.32 -11.17
N LEU A 59 3.63 -2.37 -10.42
CA LEU A 59 2.35 -1.73 -10.75
C LEU A 59 2.42 -1.00 -12.09
N PHE A 60 3.48 -0.22 -12.29
CA PHE A 60 3.70 0.52 -13.53
C PHE A 60 3.82 -0.43 -14.73
N ASN A 61 4.58 -1.52 -14.60
CA ASN A 61 4.72 -2.53 -15.65
C ASN A 61 3.39 -3.22 -15.99
N ALA A 62 2.55 -3.51 -14.97
CA ALA A 62 1.25 -4.12 -15.20
C ALA A 62 0.31 -3.19 -16.00
N PHE A 63 0.25 -1.91 -15.64
CA PHE A 63 -0.54 -0.93 -16.36
C PHE A 63 0.01 -0.68 -17.78
N LEU A 64 1.32 -0.49 -17.92
CA LEU A 64 1.95 -0.27 -19.22
C LEU A 64 1.77 -1.46 -20.16
N ALA A 65 1.75 -2.69 -19.64
CA ALA A 65 1.55 -3.90 -20.43
C ALA A 65 0.11 -4.09 -20.90
N THR A 66 -0.86 -3.44 -20.27
CA THR A 66 -2.27 -3.82 -20.45
C THR A 66 -3.20 -2.69 -20.82
N LEU A 67 -2.89 -1.43 -20.48
CA LEU A 67 -3.79 -0.31 -20.71
C LEU A 67 -3.64 0.24 -22.13
N ASN A 68 -4.78 0.56 -22.73
CA ASN A 68 -4.90 1.30 -23.98
C ASN A 68 -5.73 2.57 -23.72
N PRO A 69 -5.68 3.56 -24.62
CA PRO A 69 -6.55 4.73 -24.55
C PRO A 69 -8.03 4.32 -24.45
N GLY A 70 -8.71 4.79 -23.41
CA GLY A 70 -10.10 4.49 -23.13
C GLY A 70 -10.34 3.33 -22.14
N ASP A 71 -9.31 2.56 -21.78
CA ASP A 71 -9.40 1.58 -20.70
C ASP A 71 -9.53 2.29 -19.34
N GLU A 72 -10.35 1.75 -18.47
CA GLU A 72 -10.63 2.28 -17.13
C GLU A 72 -10.01 1.42 -16.04
N VAL A 73 -9.50 2.08 -15.01
CA VAL A 73 -8.99 1.45 -13.78
C VAL A 73 -9.74 2.01 -12.59
N ILE A 74 -10.47 1.16 -11.87
CA ILE A 74 -11.17 1.56 -10.64
C ILE A 74 -10.14 1.66 -9.51
N VAL A 75 -10.11 2.83 -8.84
CA VAL A 75 -9.19 3.16 -7.75
C VAL A 75 -10.02 3.68 -6.56
N PRO A 76 -10.24 2.87 -5.50
CA PRO A 76 -10.94 3.33 -4.30
C PRO A 76 -10.17 4.44 -3.58
N ALA A 77 -10.84 5.56 -3.29
CA ALA A 77 -10.30 6.67 -2.49
C ALA A 77 -10.72 6.51 -1.02
N PRO A 78 -9.84 6.75 -0.04
CA PRO A 78 -8.47 7.27 -0.22
C PRO A 78 -7.52 6.23 -0.81
N PHE A 79 -6.67 6.69 -1.73
CA PHE A 79 -5.73 5.85 -2.48
C PHE A 79 -4.28 6.33 -2.32
N TRP A 80 -3.31 5.46 -2.51
CA TRP A 80 -1.93 5.91 -2.66
C TRP A 80 -1.81 6.78 -3.91
N VAL A 81 -1.27 7.98 -3.73
CA VAL A 81 -1.20 9.06 -4.74
C VAL A 81 -0.65 8.62 -6.11
N SER A 82 0.14 7.55 -6.15
CA SER A 82 0.76 7.09 -7.39
C SER A 82 -0.17 6.25 -8.28
N TYR A 83 -1.28 5.69 -7.79
CA TYR A 83 -2.14 4.85 -8.63
C TYR A 83 -2.76 5.64 -9.78
N PRO A 84 -3.49 6.75 -9.57
CA PRO A 84 -4.08 7.51 -10.67
C PRO A 84 -3.03 8.02 -11.65
N GLU A 85 -1.89 8.49 -11.14
CA GLU A 85 -0.80 9.02 -11.96
C GLU A 85 -0.20 7.95 -12.86
N MET A 86 0.05 6.75 -12.33
CA MET A 86 0.55 5.62 -13.14
C MET A 86 -0.45 5.21 -14.22
N VAL A 87 -1.74 5.18 -13.91
CA VAL A 87 -2.81 4.87 -14.86
C VAL A 87 -2.81 5.91 -16.00
N ALA A 88 -2.76 7.20 -15.66
CA ALA A 88 -2.74 8.29 -16.66
C ALA A 88 -1.49 8.24 -17.53
N ILE A 89 -0.30 8.04 -16.96
CA ILE A 89 0.96 7.90 -17.71
C ILE A 89 0.89 6.72 -18.68
N CYS A 90 0.23 5.63 -18.30
CA CYS A 90 0.05 4.45 -19.17
C CYS A 90 -1.12 4.57 -20.16
N GLY A 91 -1.76 5.75 -20.27
CA GLY A 91 -2.81 6.03 -21.25
C GLY A 91 -4.21 5.59 -20.86
N GLY A 92 -4.41 5.06 -19.65
CA GLY A 92 -5.72 4.71 -19.11
C GLY A 92 -6.41 5.86 -18.39
N THR A 93 -7.64 5.62 -17.95
CA THR A 93 -8.44 6.55 -17.13
C THR A 93 -8.64 5.98 -15.73
N ALA A 94 -8.18 6.69 -14.71
CA ALA A 94 -8.46 6.32 -13.33
C ALA A 94 -9.91 6.73 -12.97
N VAL A 95 -10.74 5.74 -12.66
CA VAL A 95 -12.10 5.93 -12.13
C VAL A 95 -12.01 5.86 -10.62
N THR A 96 -11.93 7.02 -9.97
CA THR A 96 -11.87 7.09 -8.52
C THR A 96 -13.26 6.90 -7.93
N VAL A 97 -13.37 6.03 -6.94
CA VAL A 97 -14.62 5.77 -6.22
C VAL A 97 -14.45 6.11 -4.74
N GLU A 98 -15.37 6.91 -4.23
CA GLU A 98 -15.33 7.35 -2.83
C GLU A 98 -15.58 6.18 -1.89
N THR A 99 -14.76 6.07 -0.85
CA THR A 99 -15.05 5.28 0.35
C THR A 99 -15.15 6.22 1.56
N ARG A 100 -15.98 5.87 2.53
CA ARG A 100 -16.30 6.78 3.63
C ARG A 100 -15.73 6.27 4.95
N MET A 101 -15.44 7.22 5.86
CA MET A 101 -14.97 6.90 7.22
C MET A 101 -15.97 6.02 7.97
N GLU A 102 -17.29 6.25 7.80
CA GLU A 102 -18.35 5.45 8.44
C GLU A 102 -18.35 3.97 8.02
N HIS A 103 -17.73 3.67 6.86
CA HIS A 103 -17.47 2.32 6.36
C HIS A 103 -16.00 1.89 6.52
N GLY A 104 -15.24 2.56 7.39
CA GLY A 104 -13.83 2.27 7.63
C GLY A 104 -12.93 2.53 6.42
N PHE A 105 -13.30 3.45 5.53
CA PHE A 105 -12.60 3.70 4.25
C PHE A 105 -12.48 2.45 3.36
N LYS A 106 -13.48 1.57 3.38
CA LYS A 106 -13.52 0.33 2.59
C LYS A 106 -14.53 0.44 1.47
N LEU A 107 -14.14 -0.03 0.29
CA LEU A 107 -15.01 -0.09 -0.89
C LEU A 107 -16.24 -0.96 -0.58
N GLN A 108 -17.42 -0.42 -0.87
CA GLN A 108 -18.67 -1.16 -0.71
C GLN A 108 -19.05 -1.86 -2.02
N PRO A 109 -19.64 -3.07 -1.97
CA PRO A 109 -20.01 -3.84 -3.16
C PRO A 109 -20.89 -3.07 -4.14
N GLU A 110 -21.85 -2.32 -3.63
CA GLU A 110 -22.79 -1.54 -4.44
C GLU A 110 -22.10 -0.36 -5.14
N VAL A 111 -21.05 0.19 -4.54
CA VAL A 111 -20.22 1.24 -5.14
C VAL A 111 -19.40 0.65 -6.28
N LEU A 112 -18.77 -0.51 -6.05
CA LEU A 112 -18.01 -1.22 -7.08
C LEU A 112 -18.91 -1.60 -8.26
N GLU A 113 -20.09 -2.20 -8.01
CA GLU A 113 -21.03 -2.61 -9.06
C GLU A 113 -21.41 -1.45 -9.98
N ARG A 114 -21.69 -0.28 -9.41
CA ARG A 114 -22.04 0.92 -10.19
C ARG A 114 -20.87 1.54 -10.95
N ALA A 115 -19.64 1.34 -10.48
CA ALA A 115 -18.45 1.91 -11.09
C ALA A 115 -17.94 1.08 -12.28
N ILE A 116 -18.27 -0.21 -12.35
CA ILE A 116 -17.84 -1.09 -13.42
C ILE A 116 -18.58 -0.74 -14.72
N THR A 117 -17.80 -0.55 -15.79
CA THR A 117 -18.31 -0.34 -17.16
C THR A 117 -17.69 -1.40 -18.10
N PRO A 118 -18.14 -1.49 -19.36
CA PRO A 118 -17.48 -2.34 -20.36
C PRO A 118 -16.01 -1.97 -20.64
N LYS A 119 -15.58 -0.77 -20.25
CA LYS A 119 -14.19 -0.27 -20.39
C LYS A 119 -13.33 -0.58 -19.17
N THR A 120 -13.94 -1.00 -18.06
CA THR A 120 -13.22 -1.30 -16.83
C THR A 120 -12.33 -2.52 -17.03
N LYS A 121 -11.02 -2.31 -16.90
CA LYS A 121 -9.99 -3.34 -17.09
C LYS A 121 -9.39 -3.83 -15.79
N TRP A 122 -9.19 -2.91 -14.83
CA TRP A 122 -8.60 -3.23 -13.53
C TRP A 122 -9.41 -2.66 -12.37
N LEU A 123 -9.45 -3.41 -11.29
CA LEU A 123 -9.68 -2.91 -9.94
C LEU A 123 -8.38 -2.95 -9.18
N VAL A 124 -7.95 -1.82 -8.57
CA VAL A 124 -6.80 -1.76 -7.65
C VAL A 124 -7.30 -1.87 -6.23
N LEU A 125 -6.76 -2.83 -5.47
CA LEU A 125 -7.01 -2.98 -4.03
C LEU A 125 -5.67 -2.87 -3.28
N ASN A 126 -5.64 -2.06 -2.23
CA ASN A 126 -4.51 -1.95 -1.32
C ASN A 126 -4.98 -2.21 0.11
N SER A 127 -4.61 -3.35 0.65
CA SER A 127 -5.04 -3.81 1.98
C SER A 127 -3.85 -4.48 2.71
N PRO A 128 -3.47 -4.00 3.89
CA PRO A 128 -3.83 -2.72 4.51
C PRO A 128 -3.46 -1.51 3.66
N SER A 129 -4.29 -0.46 3.73
CA SER A 129 -4.23 0.68 2.81
C SER A 129 -3.22 1.77 3.24
N ASN A 130 -2.59 2.39 2.28
CA ASN A 130 -2.01 3.72 2.38
C ASN A 130 -2.97 4.70 1.65
N PRO A 131 -3.63 5.65 2.35
CA PRO A 131 -3.21 6.28 3.60
C PRO A 131 -3.98 5.83 4.87
N SER A 132 -5.08 5.09 4.75
CA SER A 132 -6.04 4.93 5.84
C SER A 132 -5.64 3.89 6.90
N GLY A 133 -4.76 2.93 6.53
CA GLY A 133 -4.47 1.76 7.35
C GLY A 133 -5.61 0.73 7.43
N ALA A 134 -6.72 0.98 6.72
CA ALA A 134 -7.86 0.07 6.65
C ALA A 134 -7.49 -1.25 5.98
N ALA A 135 -8.00 -2.36 6.49
CA ALA A 135 -7.82 -3.67 5.91
C ALA A 135 -9.14 -4.42 5.80
N TYR A 136 -9.31 -5.16 4.70
CA TYR A 136 -10.52 -5.96 4.47
C TYR A 136 -10.42 -7.30 5.20
N GLY A 137 -11.43 -7.61 6.03
CA GLY A 137 -11.62 -8.96 6.56
C GLY A 137 -12.18 -9.90 5.49
N PHE A 138 -12.25 -11.22 5.83
CA PHE A 138 -12.71 -12.24 4.89
C PHE A 138 -14.09 -11.93 4.30
N ASP A 139 -15.08 -11.61 5.14
CA ASP A 139 -16.45 -11.37 4.69
C ASP A 139 -16.58 -10.09 3.86
N GLU A 140 -15.80 -9.06 4.17
CA GLU A 140 -15.76 -7.81 3.39
C GLU A 140 -15.14 -8.05 2.02
N MET A 141 -13.99 -8.77 1.98
CA MET A 141 -13.34 -9.14 0.74
C MET A 141 -14.21 -10.06 -0.11
N LYS A 142 -14.90 -11.02 0.51
CA LYS A 142 -15.83 -11.93 -0.19
C LYS A 142 -16.93 -11.17 -0.93
N LYS A 143 -17.51 -10.15 -0.33
CA LYS A 143 -18.54 -9.32 -0.98
C LYS A 143 -18.00 -8.57 -2.21
N ILE A 144 -16.74 -8.11 -2.16
CA ILE A 144 -16.08 -7.47 -3.31
C ILE A 144 -15.81 -8.48 -4.40
N THR A 145 -15.29 -9.67 -4.05
CA THR A 145 -15.01 -10.72 -5.02
C THR A 145 -16.27 -11.28 -5.67
N ASP A 146 -17.40 -11.34 -4.96
CA ASP A 146 -18.71 -11.73 -5.51
C ASP A 146 -19.20 -10.75 -6.60
N VAL A 147 -18.91 -9.46 -6.47
CA VAL A 147 -19.15 -8.49 -7.55
C VAL A 147 -18.28 -8.83 -8.75
N LEU A 148 -16.98 -9.04 -8.54
CA LEU A 148 -16.04 -9.31 -9.62
C LEU A 148 -16.33 -10.60 -10.39
N LEU A 149 -16.91 -11.62 -9.76
CA LEU A 149 -17.33 -12.84 -10.44
C LEU A 149 -18.38 -12.59 -11.54
N ARG A 150 -19.21 -11.55 -11.38
CA ARG A 150 -20.20 -11.15 -12.40
C ARG A 150 -19.60 -10.34 -13.55
N HIS A 151 -18.35 -9.89 -13.40
CA HIS A 151 -17.66 -9.02 -14.36
C HIS A 151 -16.33 -9.64 -14.80
N PRO A 152 -16.35 -10.69 -15.67
CA PRO A 152 -15.16 -11.46 -16.02
C PRO A 152 -14.08 -10.66 -16.78
N GLN A 153 -14.43 -9.49 -17.35
CA GLN A 153 -13.49 -8.60 -18.03
C GLN A 153 -12.58 -7.81 -17.05
N VAL A 154 -12.96 -7.72 -15.76
CA VAL A 154 -12.21 -6.96 -14.76
C VAL A 154 -11.12 -7.81 -14.15
N HIS A 155 -9.89 -7.41 -14.29
CA HIS A 155 -8.74 -7.97 -13.59
C HIS A 155 -8.54 -7.32 -12.22
N VAL A 156 -7.91 -8.03 -11.30
CA VAL A 156 -7.60 -7.53 -9.96
C VAL A 156 -6.10 -7.31 -9.82
N LEU A 157 -5.72 -6.10 -9.41
CA LEU A 157 -4.38 -5.79 -8.97
C LEU A 157 -4.46 -5.55 -7.46
N THR A 158 -3.84 -6.44 -6.68
CA THR A 158 -3.79 -6.30 -5.23
C THR A 158 -2.39 -5.89 -4.80
N ASP A 159 -2.31 -4.82 -4.01
CA ASP A 159 -1.08 -4.30 -3.38
C ASP A 159 -1.09 -4.69 -1.91
N ASP A 160 -0.48 -5.83 -1.62
CA ASP A 160 -0.48 -6.49 -0.31
C ASP A 160 0.78 -6.13 0.51
N ILE A 161 1.45 -5.03 0.18
CA ILE A 161 2.78 -4.69 0.72
C ILE A 161 2.81 -4.51 2.25
N TYR A 162 1.65 -4.34 2.88
CA TYR A 162 1.49 -4.20 4.33
C TYR A 162 0.91 -5.44 5.01
N GLU A 163 0.78 -6.59 4.34
CA GLU A 163 0.10 -7.79 4.86
C GLU A 163 0.58 -8.26 6.24
N HIS A 164 1.88 -8.10 6.54
CA HIS A 164 2.45 -8.47 7.84
C HIS A 164 2.24 -7.44 8.95
N LEU A 165 1.80 -6.24 8.59
CA LEU A 165 1.57 -5.13 9.51
C LEU A 165 0.08 -4.97 9.77
N VAL A 166 -0.50 -5.94 10.47
CA VAL A 166 -1.89 -5.99 10.93
C VAL A 166 -1.93 -6.22 12.44
N TYR A 167 -2.92 -5.66 13.12
CA TYR A 167 -2.97 -5.48 14.56
C TYR A 167 -4.26 -6.04 15.17
N GLY A 168 -4.30 -6.15 16.52
CA GLY A 168 -5.51 -6.56 17.24
C GLY A 168 -5.99 -7.97 16.90
N GLY A 169 -5.10 -8.85 16.46
CA GLY A 169 -5.48 -10.21 16.04
C GLY A 169 -6.16 -10.25 14.66
N PHE A 170 -6.16 -9.15 13.90
CA PHE A 170 -6.68 -9.11 12.54
C PHE A 170 -5.98 -10.14 11.65
N LYS A 171 -6.77 -10.85 10.84
CA LYS A 171 -6.26 -11.84 9.89
C LYS A 171 -6.31 -11.24 8.48
N PHE A 172 -5.13 -11.03 7.90
CA PHE A 172 -5.00 -10.59 6.53
C PHE A 172 -5.55 -11.64 5.56
N VAL A 173 -6.19 -11.16 4.51
CA VAL A 173 -6.63 -11.95 3.35
C VAL A 173 -6.40 -11.18 2.06
N THR A 174 -6.19 -11.89 0.95
CA THR A 174 -6.06 -11.34 -0.38
C THR A 174 -7.14 -11.88 -1.33
N PRO A 175 -7.56 -11.17 -2.38
CA PRO A 175 -8.69 -11.55 -3.24
C PRO A 175 -8.65 -12.98 -3.77
N ALA A 176 -7.52 -13.42 -4.34
CA ALA A 176 -7.40 -14.77 -4.90
C ALA A 176 -7.40 -15.89 -3.85
N GLN A 177 -7.12 -15.56 -2.58
CA GLN A 177 -7.25 -16.49 -1.44
C GLN A 177 -8.71 -16.65 -1.02
N VAL A 178 -9.46 -15.55 -1.02
CA VAL A 178 -10.89 -15.54 -0.64
C VAL A 178 -11.77 -16.15 -1.72
N GLU A 179 -11.41 -15.89 -2.99
CA GLU A 179 -12.15 -16.36 -4.16
C GLU A 179 -11.19 -16.95 -5.20
N PRO A 180 -10.99 -18.30 -5.19
CA PRO A 180 -10.08 -18.98 -6.10
C PRO A 180 -10.40 -18.78 -7.60
N ASP A 181 -11.64 -18.53 -7.97
CA ASP A 181 -12.05 -18.31 -9.37
C ASP A 181 -11.49 -16.97 -9.93
N LEU A 182 -10.95 -16.10 -9.06
CA LEU A 182 -10.23 -14.90 -9.47
C LEU A 182 -8.73 -15.13 -9.70
N PHE A 183 -8.18 -16.31 -9.36
CA PHE A 183 -6.74 -16.59 -9.41
C PHE A 183 -6.13 -16.26 -10.78
N ASP A 184 -6.76 -16.70 -11.86
CA ASP A 184 -6.24 -16.55 -13.23
C ASP A 184 -6.41 -15.12 -13.81
N ARG A 185 -6.94 -14.18 -13.03
CA ARG A 185 -7.06 -12.77 -13.42
C ARG A 185 -6.67 -11.80 -12.29
N THR A 186 -5.91 -12.29 -11.32
CA THR A 186 -5.36 -11.48 -10.23
C THR A 186 -3.83 -11.38 -10.36
N LEU A 187 -3.31 -10.16 -10.30
CA LEU A 187 -1.90 -9.88 -10.05
C LEU A 187 -1.74 -9.60 -8.55
N THR A 188 -1.16 -10.55 -7.82
CA THR A 188 -0.88 -10.40 -6.39
C THR A 188 0.51 -9.79 -6.22
N MET A 189 0.57 -8.51 -5.84
CA MET A 189 1.82 -7.78 -5.64
C MET A 189 2.16 -7.65 -4.17
N ASN A 190 3.44 -7.78 -3.87
CA ASN A 190 3.99 -7.57 -2.54
C ASN A 190 5.45 -7.08 -2.66
N GLY A 191 6.18 -7.03 -1.56
CA GLY A 191 7.59 -6.64 -1.55
C GLY A 191 8.21 -6.67 -0.16
N VAL A 192 9.50 -6.48 -0.12
CA VAL A 192 10.28 -6.50 1.13
C VAL A 192 10.42 -5.12 1.78
N SER A 193 9.91 -4.07 1.14
CA SER A 193 10.15 -2.67 1.57
C SER A 193 9.63 -2.36 2.96
N LYS A 194 8.48 -2.92 3.37
CA LYS A 194 7.77 -2.51 4.60
C LYS A 194 8.02 -3.45 5.76
N ALA A 195 7.56 -4.67 5.66
CA ALA A 195 7.69 -5.68 6.71
C ALA A 195 9.15 -6.02 7.06
N TYR A 196 10.06 -5.90 6.09
CA TYR A 196 11.48 -6.20 6.24
C TYR A 196 12.36 -4.95 6.39
N ALA A 197 11.76 -3.75 6.49
CA ALA A 197 12.48 -2.47 6.61
C ALA A 197 13.51 -2.24 5.47
N MET A 198 13.17 -2.62 4.24
CA MET A 198 14.06 -2.63 3.07
C MET A 198 13.66 -1.60 2.00
N THR A 199 13.17 -0.42 2.40
CA THR A 199 12.69 0.59 1.43
C THR A 199 13.77 1.01 0.43
N GLY A 200 15.01 1.19 0.89
CA GLY A 200 16.17 1.59 0.07
C GLY A 200 16.72 0.49 -0.84
N TRP A 201 16.40 -0.77 -0.57
CA TRP A 201 16.87 -1.91 -1.39
C TRP A 201 16.14 -2.06 -2.72
N ARG A 202 14.96 -1.44 -2.85
CA ARG A 202 14.18 -1.39 -4.07
C ARG A 202 13.83 -2.76 -4.64
N ILE A 203 13.25 -3.65 -3.83
CA ILE A 203 12.74 -4.95 -4.25
C ILE A 203 11.23 -5.04 -4.01
N GLY A 204 10.49 -5.22 -5.09
CA GLY A 204 9.09 -5.65 -5.11
C GLY A 204 8.95 -6.92 -5.94
N TYR A 205 7.90 -7.67 -5.71
CA TYR A 205 7.60 -8.88 -6.45
C TYR A 205 6.10 -9.07 -6.64
N ALA A 206 5.73 -9.82 -7.65
CA ALA A 206 4.34 -10.22 -7.87
C ALA A 206 4.27 -11.62 -8.48
N ALA A 207 3.09 -12.19 -8.35
CA ALA A 207 2.70 -13.39 -9.08
C ALA A 207 1.33 -13.19 -9.72
N GLY A 208 1.10 -13.83 -10.88
CA GLY A 208 -0.15 -13.69 -11.60
C GLY A 208 -0.18 -14.46 -12.91
N PRO A 209 -1.15 -14.18 -13.80
CA PRO A 209 -1.31 -14.90 -15.06
C PRO A 209 -0.03 -14.90 -15.91
N SER A 210 0.38 -16.06 -16.40
CA SER A 210 1.63 -16.24 -17.18
C SER A 210 1.75 -15.28 -18.37
N ALA A 211 0.63 -14.97 -19.04
CA ALA A 211 0.63 -14.04 -20.17
C ALA A 211 0.97 -12.61 -19.73
N LEU A 212 0.44 -12.17 -18.58
CA LEU A 212 0.76 -10.87 -18.01
C LEU A 212 2.22 -10.80 -17.56
N ILE A 213 2.71 -11.81 -16.84
CA ILE A 213 4.10 -11.86 -16.40
C ILE A 213 5.08 -11.80 -17.58
N LYS A 214 4.78 -12.50 -18.69
CA LYS A 214 5.59 -12.43 -19.93
C LYS A 214 5.57 -11.03 -20.56
N ALA A 215 4.44 -10.34 -20.57
CA ALA A 215 4.36 -8.98 -21.10
C ALA A 215 5.14 -7.99 -20.22
N MET A 216 5.04 -8.14 -18.89
CA MET A 216 5.83 -7.34 -17.95
C MET A 216 7.33 -7.60 -18.06
N ASP A 217 7.75 -8.85 -18.32
CA ASP A 217 9.16 -9.22 -18.57
C ASP A 217 9.75 -8.46 -19.77
N LEU A 218 9.03 -8.45 -20.89
CA LEU A 218 9.45 -7.72 -22.09
C LEU A 218 9.64 -6.22 -21.80
N LEU A 219 8.71 -5.61 -21.10
CA LEU A 219 8.79 -4.19 -20.74
C LEU A 219 9.93 -3.91 -19.75
N GLN A 220 10.07 -4.72 -18.71
CA GLN A 220 11.15 -4.56 -17.73
C GLN A 220 12.53 -4.69 -18.36
N GLY A 221 12.68 -5.59 -19.34
CA GLY A 221 13.91 -5.75 -20.11
C GLY A 221 14.30 -4.48 -20.88
N GLN A 222 13.32 -3.67 -21.34
CA GLN A 222 13.57 -2.41 -22.04
C GLN A 222 13.70 -1.20 -21.11
N GLN A 223 13.40 -1.35 -19.83
CA GLN A 223 13.46 -0.25 -18.84
C GLN A 223 14.71 -0.34 -17.98
N THR A 224 14.79 -1.36 -17.11
CA THR A 224 15.80 -1.49 -16.08
C THR A 224 16.69 -2.71 -16.23
N SER A 225 16.36 -3.64 -17.12
CA SER A 225 16.95 -4.98 -17.26
C SER A 225 16.85 -5.85 -15.98
N GLY A 226 16.10 -5.39 -14.98
CA GLY A 226 15.87 -6.10 -13.72
C GLY A 226 16.32 -5.35 -12.48
N ALA A 227 16.08 -5.93 -11.32
CA ALA A 227 16.44 -5.38 -10.03
C ALA A 227 17.92 -5.67 -9.70
N CYS A 228 18.50 -4.87 -8.78
CA CYS A 228 19.86 -5.04 -8.30
C CYS A 228 20.11 -6.46 -7.78
N SER A 229 21.12 -7.15 -8.31
CA SER A 229 21.45 -8.54 -7.97
C SER A 229 21.71 -8.76 -6.48
N ILE A 230 22.49 -7.89 -5.85
CA ILE A 230 22.82 -7.94 -4.41
C ILE A 230 21.53 -7.79 -3.57
N ALA A 231 20.65 -6.87 -3.96
CA ALA A 231 19.37 -6.68 -3.29
C ALA A 231 18.44 -7.89 -3.45
N GLN A 232 18.50 -8.59 -4.58
CA GLN A 232 17.74 -9.82 -4.79
C GLN A 232 18.21 -10.93 -3.84
N TRP A 233 19.51 -11.12 -3.62
CA TRP A 233 20.03 -12.08 -2.66
C TRP A 233 19.66 -11.73 -1.22
N ALA A 234 19.65 -10.45 -0.86
CA ALA A 234 19.14 -10.01 0.43
C ALA A 234 17.63 -10.31 0.58
N ALA A 235 16.86 -10.19 -0.50
CA ALA A 235 15.43 -10.51 -0.50
C ALA A 235 15.17 -12.04 -0.39
N VAL A 236 16.03 -12.89 -0.94
CA VAL A 236 15.97 -14.35 -0.69
C VAL A 236 16.05 -14.61 0.81
N GLU A 237 17.04 -14.04 1.49
CA GLU A 237 17.19 -14.19 2.94
C GLU A 237 16.01 -13.59 3.71
N ALA A 238 15.45 -12.47 3.24
CA ALA A 238 14.26 -11.88 3.85
C ALA A 238 13.06 -12.84 3.84
N LEU A 239 12.84 -13.56 2.73
CA LEU A 239 11.68 -14.44 2.56
C LEU A 239 11.88 -15.86 3.11
N GLU A 240 13.10 -16.40 3.09
CA GLU A 240 13.42 -17.77 3.48
C GLU A 240 14.08 -17.84 4.87
N GLY A 241 14.69 -16.78 5.35
CA GLY A 241 15.37 -16.69 6.64
C GLY A 241 14.43 -16.53 7.83
N PRO A 242 14.99 -16.25 9.01
CA PRO A 242 14.22 -16.08 10.25
C PRO A 242 13.18 -14.94 10.15
N GLN A 243 11.96 -15.18 10.63
CA GLN A 243 10.84 -14.23 10.57
C GLN A 243 10.50 -13.58 11.94
N ASP A 244 11.28 -13.82 12.98
CA ASP A 244 11.01 -13.36 14.36
C ASP A 244 10.87 -11.84 14.47
N HIS A 245 11.61 -11.09 13.62
CA HIS A 245 11.54 -9.64 13.56
C HIS A 245 10.15 -9.10 13.17
N LEU A 246 9.34 -9.88 12.42
CA LEU A 246 7.99 -9.45 12.03
C LEU A 246 7.08 -9.28 13.25
N ALA A 247 7.16 -10.19 14.21
CA ALA A 247 6.40 -10.08 15.46
C ALA A 247 6.84 -8.85 16.28
N THR A 248 8.14 -8.62 16.38
CA THR A 248 8.71 -7.45 17.09
C THR A 248 8.28 -6.13 16.43
N PHE A 249 8.38 -6.05 15.10
CA PHE A 249 7.98 -4.84 14.36
C PHE A 249 6.49 -4.57 14.48
N ARG A 250 5.67 -5.62 14.35
CA ARG A 250 4.21 -5.53 14.51
C ARG A 250 3.82 -5.00 15.88
N ALA A 251 4.39 -5.57 16.95
CA ALA A 251 4.12 -5.11 18.32
C ALA A 251 4.49 -3.64 18.53
N ALA A 252 5.66 -3.22 18.03
CA ALA A 252 6.09 -1.82 18.12
C ALA A 252 5.20 -0.86 17.31
N PHE A 253 4.71 -1.28 16.14
CA PHE A 253 3.78 -0.46 15.36
C PHE A 253 2.38 -0.43 15.96
N GLU A 254 1.92 -1.51 16.56
CA GLU A 254 0.63 -1.55 17.27
C GLU A 254 0.62 -0.59 18.47
N GLU A 255 1.68 -0.59 19.29
CA GLU A 255 1.87 0.38 20.38
C GLU A 255 1.83 1.83 19.88
N ARG A 256 2.57 2.12 18.81
CA ARG A 256 2.61 3.47 18.21
C ARG A 256 1.27 3.89 17.61
N ARG A 257 0.54 2.96 16.98
CA ARG A 257 -0.82 3.20 16.50
C ARG A 257 -1.72 3.65 17.66
N ASP A 258 -1.72 2.87 18.74
CA ASP A 258 -2.60 3.12 19.89
C ASP A 258 -2.27 4.46 20.56
N LEU A 259 -0.98 4.78 20.70
CA LEU A 259 -0.50 6.07 21.18
C LEU A 259 -1.02 7.22 20.31
N VAL A 260 -0.78 7.16 18.99
CA VAL A 260 -1.15 8.24 18.06
C VAL A 260 -2.67 8.41 17.98
N VAL A 261 -3.43 7.32 17.87
CA VAL A 261 -4.90 7.36 17.84
C VAL A 261 -5.46 7.99 19.13
N SER A 262 -4.94 7.56 20.30
CA SER A 262 -5.36 8.10 21.59
C SER A 262 -5.10 9.62 21.68
N MET A 263 -3.90 10.07 21.30
CA MET A 263 -3.55 11.48 21.37
C MET A 263 -4.31 12.34 20.37
N LEU A 264 -4.51 11.87 19.14
CA LEU A 264 -5.25 12.61 18.13
C LEU A 264 -6.75 12.75 18.45
N ASN A 265 -7.34 11.74 19.09
CA ASN A 265 -8.74 11.81 19.55
C ASN A 265 -8.94 12.71 20.78
N GLN A 266 -7.87 13.13 21.43
CA GLN A 266 -7.91 14.17 22.48
C GLN A 266 -7.76 15.59 21.91
N ALA A 267 -7.35 15.72 20.63
CA ALA A 267 -7.27 17.01 19.96
C ALA A 267 -8.67 17.52 19.61
N LYS A 268 -8.92 18.81 19.82
CA LYS A 268 -10.18 19.42 19.36
C LYS A 268 -10.29 19.30 17.84
N TYR A 269 -11.52 19.11 17.36
CA TYR A 269 -11.87 19.12 15.93
C TYR A 269 -11.29 17.96 15.11
N LEU A 270 -10.70 16.95 15.74
CA LEU A 270 -10.20 15.77 15.07
C LEU A 270 -11.02 14.53 15.44
N ASN A 271 -11.18 13.64 14.46
CA ASN A 271 -11.72 12.31 14.65
C ASN A 271 -10.79 11.31 13.94
N CYS A 272 -10.12 10.47 14.71
CA CYS A 272 -9.13 9.50 14.23
C CYS A 272 -9.61 8.07 14.44
N PRO A 273 -10.12 7.39 13.40
CA PRO A 273 -10.45 5.97 13.51
C PRO A 273 -9.20 5.12 13.73
N THR A 274 -9.34 4.03 14.47
CA THR A 274 -8.25 3.08 14.70
C THR A 274 -8.11 2.17 13.48
N PRO A 275 -6.97 2.19 12.77
CA PRO A 275 -6.76 1.35 11.61
C PRO A 275 -6.43 -0.10 11.99
N GLU A 276 -6.75 -1.05 11.11
CA GLU A 276 -6.44 -2.47 11.27
C GLU A 276 -4.98 -2.78 10.93
N GLY A 277 -4.29 -1.93 10.14
CA GLY A 277 -2.93 -2.24 9.68
C GLY A 277 -2.13 -1.06 9.14
N ALA A 278 -1.05 -1.36 8.44
CA ALA A 278 -0.02 -0.45 7.94
C ALA A 278 0.66 0.35 9.08
N PHE A 279 1.16 1.55 8.80
CA PHE A 279 1.72 2.45 9.82
C PHE A 279 1.26 3.90 9.58
N TYR A 280 -0.02 4.04 9.23
CA TYR A 280 -0.68 5.33 9.00
C TYR A 280 -1.98 5.41 9.78
N VAL A 281 -2.30 6.62 10.23
CA VAL A 281 -3.65 7.02 10.61
C VAL A 281 -4.15 8.09 9.64
N PHE A 282 -5.47 8.18 9.48
CA PHE A 282 -6.10 9.10 8.53
C PHE A 282 -7.26 9.85 9.21
N PRO A 283 -6.94 10.72 10.20
CA PRO A 283 -7.95 11.46 10.92
C PRO A 283 -8.69 12.47 10.05
N SER A 284 -9.95 12.71 10.37
CA SER A 284 -10.74 13.83 9.84
C SER A 284 -10.41 15.11 10.59
N CYS A 285 -10.27 16.22 9.84
CA CYS A 285 -10.21 17.59 10.35
C CYS A 285 -11.45 18.41 9.94
N ALA A 286 -12.57 17.75 9.63
CA ALA A 286 -13.79 18.39 9.14
C ALA A 286 -14.30 19.49 10.07
N GLU A 287 -14.23 19.29 11.39
CA GLU A 287 -14.68 20.27 12.38
C GLU A 287 -13.73 21.48 12.52
N ALA A 288 -12.51 21.39 11.97
CA ALA A 288 -11.57 22.51 11.90
C ALA A 288 -11.83 23.42 10.69
N ILE A 289 -12.56 22.95 9.68
CA ILE A 289 -12.89 23.74 8.50
C ILE A 289 -13.83 24.88 8.89
N GLY A 290 -13.53 26.08 8.39
CA GLY A 290 -14.25 27.31 8.73
C GLY A 290 -13.71 28.04 9.96
N ARG A 291 -12.77 27.46 10.70
CA ARG A 291 -12.10 28.09 11.85
C ARG A 291 -10.93 28.96 11.41
N LYS A 292 -10.44 29.77 12.34
CA LYS A 292 -9.32 30.68 12.10
C LYS A 292 -8.14 30.36 13.00
N THR A 293 -6.94 30.52 12.47
CA THR A 293 -5.71 30.53 13.28
C THR A 293 -5.64 31.79 14.15
N PRO A 294 -4.76 31.84 15.18
CA PRO A 294 -4.53 33.04 15.98
C PRO A 294 -4.19 34.28 15.15
N GLU A 295 -3.53 34.11 14.00
CA GLU A 295 -3.17 35.20 13.07
C GLU A 295 -4.35 35.60 12.15
N GLY A 296 -5.52 34.95 12.30
CA GLY A 296 -6.74 35.27 11.56
C GLY A 296 -6.84 34.55 10.18
N LYS A 297 -5.93 33.64 9.84
CA LYS A 297 -6.01 32.84 8.58
C LYS A 297 -7.15 31.84 8.68
N LEU A 298 -8.04 31.84 7.70
CA LEU A 298 -9.15 30.90 7.61
C LEU A 298 -8.62 29.52 7.17
N ILE A 299 -9.09 28.47 7.82
CA ILE A 299 -8.92 27.08 7.40
C ILE A 299 -10.07 26.73 6.46
N GLY A 300 -9.86 26.81 5.16
CA GLY A 300 -10.89 26.55 4.14
C GLY A 300 -11.02 25.08 3.75
N ASP A 301 -9.92 24.35 3.85
CA ASP A 301 -9.85 22.92 3.51
C ASP A 301 -8.72 22.19 4.29
N ASP A 302 -8.48 20.91 3.95
CA ASP A 302 -7.43 20.11 4.57
C ASP A 302 -6.01 20.55 4.16
N ALA A 303 -5.83 21.14 3.00
CA ALA A 303 -4.54 21.70 2.58
C ALA A 303 -4.18 22.95 3.41
N ASP A 304 -5.15 23.81 3.67
CA ASP A 304 -4.98 24.96 4.59
C ASP A 304 -4.66 24.48 6.01
N PHE A 305 -5.36 23.42 6.49
CA PHE A 305 -5.13 22.85 7.82
C PHE A 305 -3.69 22.34 7.97
N VAL A 306 -3.20 21.51 7.04
CA VAL A 306 -1.85 20.95 7.14
C VAL A 306 -0.75 21.99 6.94
N THR A 307 -1.02 23.02 6.11
CA THR A 307 -0.09 24.14 5.90
C THR A 307 0.02 24.99 7.16
N ALA A 308 -1.11 25.35 7.76
CA ALA A 308 -1.13 26.14 9.00
C ALA A 308 -0.49 25.36 10.18
N LEU A 309 -0.73 24.07 10.28
CA LEU A 309 -0.08 23.20 11.27
C LEU A 309 1.45 23.18 11.09
N LEU A 310 1.92 23.07 9.86
CA LEU A 310 3.36 23.09 9.55
C LEU A 310 3.99 24.44 9.92
N GLU A 311 3.34 25.55 9.57
CA GLU A 311 3.82 26.91 9.85
C GLU A 311 3.84 27.23 11.35
N ALA A 312 2.82 26.80 12.09
CA ALA A 312 2.68 27.10 13.52
C ALA A 312 3.55 26.20 14.43
N GLU A 313 3.61 24.90 14.14
CA GLU A 313 4.16 23.90 15.06
C GLU A 313 5.31 23.07 14.46
N GLY A 314 5.63 23.23 13.17
CA GLY A 314 6.69 22.50 12.49
C GLY A 314 6.36 21.01 12.30
N VAL A 315 5.07 20.64 12.28
CA VAL A 315 4.63 19.24 12.07
C VAL A 315 4.20 19.05 10.62
N ALA A 316 4.93 18.22 9.88
CA ALA A 316 4.63 17.89 8.49
C ALA A 316 3.73 16.65 8.41
N VAL A 317 2.53 16.82 7.87
CA VAL A 317 1.57 15.76 7.54
C VAL A 317 1.10 15.93 6.10
N VAL A 318 0.31 15.01 5.57
CA VAL A 318 -0.12 15.09 4.16
C VAL A 318 -1.64 15.22 4.10
N GLN A 319 -2.12 16.24 3.38
CA GLN A 319 -3.55 16.49 3.18
C GLN A 319 -4.25 15.29 2.53
N GLY A 320 -5.48 15.03 2.94
CA GLY A 320 -6.31 13.92 2.45
C GLY A 320 -6.76 14.10 1.01
N SER A 321 -6.93 15.36 0.56
CA SER A 321 -7.24 15.70 -0.83
C SER A 321 -6.22 15.14 -1.82
N ALA A 322 -4.93 15.05 -1.45
CA ALA A 322 -3.90 14.39 -2.25
C ALA A 322 -4.14 12.88 -2.45
N PHE A 323 -4.91 12.26 -1.56
CA PHE A 323 -5.32 10.86 -1.63
C PHE A 323 -6.76 10.69 -2.14
N GLY A 324 -7.36 11.77 -2.64
CA GLY A 324 -8.75 11.78 -3.12
C GLY A 324 -9.82 11.79 -2.01
N ALA A 325 -9.48 12.12 -0.76
CA ALA A 325 -10.41 12.08 0.37
C ALA A 325 -10.13 13.20 1.41
N GLY A 326 -10.57 14.42 1.11
CA GLY A 326 -10.67 15.51 2.08
C GLY A 326 -12.05 15.49 2.81
N PRO A 327 -12.21 16.17 3.95
CA PRO A 327 -11.18 16.84 4.75
C PRO A 327 -10.53 15.90 5.79
N ASN A 328 -9.48 15.25 5.39
CA ASN A 328 -8.68 14.35 6.22
C ASN A 328 -7.20 14.70 6.08
N PHE A 329 -6.34 14.06 6.86
CA PHE A 329 -4.89 14.10 6.64
C PHE A 329 -4.22 12.82 7.11
N ARG A 330 -3.09 12.48 6.48
CA ARG A 330 -2.32 11.28 6.84
C ARG A 330 -1.21 11.61 7.82
N VAL A 331 -1.15 10.85 8.93
CA VAL A 331 0.00 10.81 9.84
C VAL A 331 0.67 9.45 9.71
N SER A 332 1.99 9.43 9.51
CA SER A 332 2.79 8.20 9.57
C SER A 332 3.34 8.03 10.98
N TYR A 333 3.14 6.85 11.58
CA TYR A 333 3.73 6.52 12.87
C TYR A 333 4.97 5.62 12.78
N ALA A 334 5.62 5.60 11.59
CA ALA A 334 6.91 4.94 11.41
C ALA A 334 8.07 5.81 11.94
N ALA A 335 7.97 6.22 13.22
CA ALA A 335 8.93 7.07 13.94
C ALA A 335 9.10 6.58 15.38
N SER A 336 9.98 7.19 16.17
CA SER A 336 10.13 6.85 17.59
C SER A 336 8.93 7.35 18.42
N ASN A 337 8.62 6.68 19.52
CA ASN A 337 7.54 7.06 20.41
C ASN A 337 7.69 8.52 20.88
N ALA A 338 8.89 8.94 21.29
CA ALA A 338 9.16 10.30 21.73
C ALA A 338 8.85 11.36 20.64
N LEU A 339 9.18 11.07 19.37
CA LEU A 339 8.85 11.98 18.26
C LEU A 339 7.34 12.01 17.99
N LEU A 340 6.67 10.89 18.13
CA LEU A 340 5.21 10.80 17.94
C LEU A 340 4.46 11.53 19.05
N GLU A 341 4.89 11.40 20.30
CA GLU A 341 4.34 12.14 21.45
C GLU A 341 4.50 13.67 21.27
N ASP A 342 5.69 14.13 20.89
CA ASP A 342 5.94 15.55 20.61
C ASP A 342 5.07 16.05 19.46
N ALA A 343 5.03 15.33 18.34
CA ALA A 343 4.23 15.74 17.18
C ALA A 343 2.72 15.75 17.48
N CYS A 344 2.19 14.74 18.16
CA CYS A 344 0.78 14.69 18.54
C CYS A 344 0.43 15.79 19.56
N GLY A 345 1.32 16.07 20.53
CA GLY A 345 1.16 17.21 21.46
C GLY A 345 1.12 18.57 20.75
N LYS A 346 1.94 18.75 19.71
CA LYS A 346 1.92 19.92 18.81
C LYS A 346 0.60 20.02 18.06
N ILE A 347 0.11 18.94 17.49
CA ILE A 347 -1.21 18.91 16.82
C ILE A 347 -2.32 19.30 17.80
N GLN A 348 -2.31 18.78 19.02
CA GLN A 348 -3.29 19.15 20.06
C GLN A 348 -3.26 20.65 20.38
N ARG A 349 -2.06 21.25 20.55
CA ARG A 349 -1.90 22.69 20.78
C ARG A 349 -2.42 23.53 19.62
N PHE A 350 -2.06 23.16 18.40
CA PHE A 350 -2.55 23.81 17.19
C PHE A 350 -4.09 23.77 17.13
N CYS A 351 -4.69 22.61 17.27
CA CYS A 351 -6.15 22.47 17.26
C CYS A 351 -6.82 23.28 18.38
N ALA A 352 -6.20 23.35 19.57
CA ALA A 352 -6.73 24.14 20.69
C ALA A 352 -6.67 25.66 20.45
N SER A 353 -5.76 26.13 19.60
CA SER A 353 -5.59 27.56 19.25
C SER A 353 -6.58 28.05 18.20
N LEU A 354 -7.25 27.15 17.48
CA LEU A 354 -8.24 27.52 16.46
C LEU A 354 -9.52 28.10 17.10
N SER A 355 -10.09 29.15 16.49
CA SER A 355 -11.26 29.91 16.97
C SER A 355 -12.43 29.85 15.98
#